data_74904621c305c35491d698e905ab8562
#
_entry.id   74904621c305c35491d698e905ab8562
#
_cell.length_a   1.000
_cell.length_b   1.000
_cell.length_c   1.000
_cell.angle_alpha   90.00
_cell.angle_beta   90.00
_cell.angle_gamma   90.00
#
_symmetry.space_group_name_H-M   'P 1'
#
loop_
_entity.id
_entity.type
_entity.pdbx_description
1 polymer ?
#
loop_
_entity_poly.entity_id
_entity_poly.type
_entity_poly.pdbx_seq_one_letter_code
_entity_poly.pdbx_strand_id
1 'polypeptide(L)'
;MTAYLGDANFSWDGSNGDVMLEMPLCYTSRYFETDSDGVEWEYRWVSSAPVDGLHVNPAYTDGSNISEKTYIPIFNGSAGKSDVGEKDVIRSIAGATPLTEATRATFRTRSRNKGANWQLDDVWNMFLLDHLFIIMFAGTQAQRILGAGRTGFRENGGDKALKTKKAANCITIASDRAAQFFVGQQIAIGTALWNHS
;
A
#
# COMPACT_ATOMS: atom_id res chain seq x y z
N MET A 1 -21.17 -1.04 8.02
CA MET A 1 -21.57 -1.13 6.60
C MET A 1 -20.30 -0.89 5.78
N THR A 2 -19.97 -1.75 4.83
CA THR A 2 -18.82 -1.56 3.95
C THR A 2 -19.25 -0.69 2.78
N ALA A 3 -18.49 0.36 2.47
CA ALA A 3 -18.69 1.20 1.29
C ALA A 3 -17.52 0.99 0.33
N TYR A 4 -17.80 0.87 -0.96
CA TYR A 4 -16.80 0.72 -2.00
C TYR A 4 -16.55 2.04 -2.72
N LEU A 5 -15.39 2.14 -3.37
CA LEU A 5 -15.07 3.31 -4.18
C LEU A 5 -16.14 3.50 -5.29
N GLY A 6 -16.76 4.68 -5.30
CA GLY A 6 -17.89 5.00 -6.18
C GLY A 6 -19.24 5.00 -5.49
N ASP A 7 -19.36 4.42 -4.30
CA ASP A 7 -20.58 4.52 -3.51
C ASP A 7 -20.75 5.93 -2.94
N ALA A 8 -22.00 6.39 -2.84
CA ALA A 8 -22.31 7.74 -2.36
C ALA A 8 -21.86 7.99 -0.90
N ASN A 9 -21.73 6.94 -0.11
CA ASN A 9 -21.27 6.98 1.27
C ASN A 9 -19.80 6.61 1.46
N PHE A 10 -19.04 6.42 0.38
CA PHE A 10 -17.59 6.18 0.49
C PHE A 10 -16.88 7.44 0.94
N SER A 11 -15.94 7.30 1.87
CA SER A 11 -15.08 8.41 2.32
C SER A 11 -13.63 7.98 2.49
N TRP A 12 -12.72 8.84 2.05
CA TRP A 12 -11.29 8.67 2.22
C TRP A 12 -10.79 9.05 3.61
N ASP A 13 -11.55 9.85 4.37
CA ASP A 13 -11.16 10.41 5.67
C ASP A 13 -11.35 9.46 6.85
N GLY A 14 -11.86 8.28 6.61
CA GLY A 14 -12.08 7.26 7.63
C GLY A 14 -13.37 7.42 8.43
N SER A 15 -14.28 8.29 8.02
CA SER A 15 -15.60 8.43 8.65
C SER A 15 -16.45 7.15 8.57
N ASN A 16 -16.18 6.31 7.55
CA ASN A 16 -16.83 5.00 7.34
C ASN A 16 -15.96 3.81 7.75
N GLY A 17 -14.81 4.05 8.38
CA GLY A 17 -13.83 3.01 8.70
C GLY A 17 -12.48 3.22 8.02
N ASP A 18 -11.68 2.17 7.96
CA ASP A 18 -10.39 2.22 7.28
C ASP A 18 -10.53 2.06 5.77
N VAL A 19 -9.69 2.76 5.04
CA VAL A 19 -9.63 2.65 3.58
C VAL A 19 -8.65 1.53 3.21
N MET A 20 -9.18 0.44 2.67
CA MET A 20 -8.45 -0.78 2.38
C MET A 20 -8.62 -1.18 0.93
N LEU A 21 -7.60 -1.79 0.36
CA LEU A 21 -7.69 -2.53 -0.88
C LEU A 21 -8.22 -3.93 -0.56
N GLU A 22 -9.38 -4.28 -1.07
CA GLU A 22 -9.92 -5.64 -0.99
C GLU A 22 -9.30 -6.47 -2.12
N MET A 23 -8.64 -7.56 -1.76
CA MET A 23 -8.02 -8.49 -2.69
C MET A 23 -8.81 -9.81 -2.65
N PRO A 24 -9.56 -10.16 -3.71
CA PRO A 24 -10.28 -11.43 -3.76
C PRO A 24 -9.31 -12.61 -3.83
N LEU A 25 -9.76 -13.76 -3.32
CA LEU A 25 -8.99 -15.00 -3.34
C LEU A 25 -8.44 -15.29 -4.73
N CYS A 26 -7.16 -15.57 -4.79
CA CYS A 26 -6.51 -16.03 -6.00
C CYS A 26 -5.58 -17.22 -5.76
N TYR A 27 -5.35 -17.95 -6.82
CA TYR A 27 -4.45 -19.10 -6.91
C TYR A 27 -3.23 -18.68 -7.71
N THR A 28 -2.06 -19.00 -7.21
CA THR A 28 -0.78 -18.59 -7.81
C THR A 28 0.16 -19.76 -8.01
N SER A 29 1.02 -19.65 -9.00
CA SER A 29 2.15 -20.55 -9.18
C SER A 29 3.37 -19.77 -9.64
N ARG A 30 4.55 -20.22 -9.23
CA ARG A 30 5.85 -19.69 -9.66
C ARG A 30 6.79 -20.85 -9.88
N TYR A 31 7.39 -20.93 -11.04
CA TYR A 31 8.41 -21.93 -11.35
C TYR A 31 9.45 -21.37 -12.30
N PHE A 32 10.58 -22.07 -12.36
CA PHE A 32 11.71 -21.73 -13.22
C PHE A 32 11.92 -22.84 -14.23
N GLU A 33 12.30 -22.47 -15.44
CA GLU A 33 12.61 -23.38 -16.50
C GLU A 33 13.84 -22.86 -17.26
N THR A 34 14.78 -23.76 -17.58
CA THR A 34 15.97 -23.39 -18.36
C THR A 34 15.75 -23.85 -19.79
N ASP A 35 15.88 -22.95 -20.74
CA ASP A 35 15.76 -23.26 -22.16
C ASP A 35 17.00 -23.97 -22.74
N SER A 36 16.94 -24.33 -24.03
CA SER A 36 18.03 -25.00 -24.73
C SER A 36 19.32 -24.18 -24.82
N ASP A 37 19.24 -22.86 -24.68
CA ASP A 37 20.37 -21.95 -24.73
C ASP A 37 20.96 -21.67 -23.34
N GLY A 38 20.43 -22.34 -22.30
CA GLY A 38 20.86 -22.20 -20.92
C GLY A 38 20.31 -20.95 -20.21
N VAL A 39 19.32 -20.29 -20.78
CA VAL A 39 18.65 -19.14 -20.17
C VAL A 39 17.56 -19.61 -19.23
N GLU A 40 17.62 -19.14 -17.98
CA GLU A 40 16.59 -19.41 -16.98
C GLU A 40 15.42 -18.44 -17.12
N TRP A 41 14.22 -19.00 -17.27
CA TRP A 41 12.95 -18.28 -17.34
C TRP A 41 12.17 -18.46 -16.06
N GLU A 42 11.61 -17.38 -15.55
CA GLU A 42 10.68 -17.39 -14.44
C GLU A 42 9.25 -17.24 -14.95
N TYR A 43 8.40 -18.21 -14.62
CA TYR A 43 6.98 -18.20 -14.95
C TYR A 43 6.15 -17.90 -13.70
N ARG A 44 5.23 -16.95 -13.84
CA ARG A 44 4.28 -16.58 -12.79
C ARG A 44 2.86 -16.64 -13.33
N TRP A 45 2.02 -17.32 -12.60
CA TRP A 45 0.62 -17.53 -12.98
C TRP A 45 -0.31 -17.06 -11.88
N VAL A 46 -1.46 -16.51 -12.26
CA VAL A 46 -2.54 -16.14 -11.36
C VAL A 46 -3.88 -16.55 -11.97
N SER A 47 -4.79 -17.03 -11.11
CA SER A 47 -6.17 -17.37 -11.49
C SER A 47 -7.11 -16.98 -10.36
N SER A 48 -8.33 -16.55 -10.70
CA SER A 48 -9.43 -16.33 -9.76
C SER A 48 -10.20 -17.60 -9.41
N ALA A 49 -9.87 -18.72 -10.09
CA ALA A 49 -10.47 -20.03 -9.86
C ALA A 49 -9.38 -21.09 -9.68
N PRO A 50 -9.65 -22.22 -8.99
CA PRO A 50 -8.70 -23.31 -8.89
C PRO A 50 -8.41 -23.89 -10.28
N VAL A 51 -7.13 -24.04 -10.56
CA VAL A 51 -6.58 -24.62 -11.80
C VAL A 51 -5.46 -25.57 -11.40
N ASP A 52 -5.32 -26.68 -12.09
CA ASP A 52 -4.23 -27.64 -11.85
C ASP A 52 -2.87 -26.96 -11.93
N GLY A 53 -2.01 -27.22 -10.94
CA GLY A 53 -0.70 -26.62 -10.83
C GLY A 53 -0.66 -25.23 -10.16
N LEU A 54 -1.81 -24.65 -9.83
CA LEU A 54 -1.91 -23.43 -9.05
C LEU A 54 -2.37 -23.74 -7.61
N HIS A 55 -1.85 -23.00 -6.65
CA HIS A 55 -2.17 -23.16 -5.24
C HIS A 55 -2.75 -21.87 -4.67
N VAL A 56 -3.57 -22.00 -3.63
CA VAL A 56 -4.04 -20.83 -2.86
C VAL A 56 -2.83 -20.01 -2.43
N ASN A 57 -2.84 -18.71 -2.75
CA ASN A 57 -1.75 -17.84 -2.30
C ASN A 57 -1.75 -17.76 -0.76
N PRO A 58 -0.59 -17.90 -0.10
CA PRO A 58 -0.49 -17.89 1.37
C PRO A 58 -1.09 -16.65 2.06
N ALA A 59 -1.22 -15.52 1.37
CA ALA A 59 -1.88 -14.32 1.90
C ALA A 59 -3.36 -14.55 2.28
N TYR A 60 -3.97 -15.63 1.82
CA TYR A 60 -5.36 -15.98 2.12
C TYR A 60 -5.50 -17.09 3.15
N THR A 61 -4.39 -17.56 3.72
CA THR A 61 -4.40 -18.69 4.64
C THR A 61 -4.09 -18.27 6.08
N ASP A 62 -4.87 -18.79 7.02
CA ASP A 62 -4.59 -18.73 8.46
C ASP A 62 -4.66 -20.14 9.03
N GLY A 63 -3.51 -20.80 9.16
CA GLY A 63 -3.44 -22.22 9.45
C GLY A 63 -4.13 -23.06 8.38
N SER A 64 -5.20 -23.77 8.74
CA SER A 64 -6.00 -24.57 7.80
C SER A 64 -7.17 -23.80 7.17
N ASN A 65 -7.42 -22.56 7.58
CA ASN A 65 -8.53 -21.77 7.08
C ASN A 65 -8.11 -21.00 5.84
N ILE A 66 -9.00 -20.96 4.84
CA ILE A 66 -8.83 -20.17 3.63
C ILE A 66 -9.90 -19.06 3.64
N SER A 67 -9.44 -17.83 3.50
CA SER A 67 -10.31 -16.66 3.39
C SER A 67 -10.62 -16.36 1.93
N GLU A 68 -11.87 -15.97 1.64
CA GLU A 68 -12.28 -15.59 0.28
C GLU A 68 -11.66 -14.27 -0.19
N LYS A 69 -11.07 -13.51 0.73
CA LYS A 69 -10.43 -12.22 0.47
C LYS A 69 -9.46 -11.84 1.57
N THR A 70 -8.50 -11.01 1.23
CA THR A 70 -7.63 -10.31 2.18
C THR A 70 -7.70 -8.80 1.97
N TYR A 71 -7.27 -8.03 2.95
CA TYR A 71 -7.34 -6.57 2.93
C TYR A 71 -5.97 -5.98 3.17
N ILE A 72 -5.57 -5.06 2.30
CA ILE A 72 -4.28 -4.37 2.37
C ILE A 72 -4.55 -2.87 2.59
N PRO A 73 -3.88 -2.20 3.56
CA PRO A 73 -4.09 -0.78 3.79
C PRO A 73 -3.59 0.05 2.59
N ILE A 74 -4.40 1.02 2.15
CA ILE A 74 -4.00 1.94 1.07
C ILE A 74 -3.11 3.07 1.61
N PHE A 75 -3.36 3.51 2.85
CA PHE A 75 -2.60 4.58 3.47
C PHE A 75 -1.66 4.05 4.56
N ASN A 76 -0.56 4.75 4.76
CA ASN A 76 0.33 4.49 5.87
C ASN A 76 -0.43 4.54 7.19
N GLY A 77 -0.11 3.61 8.10
CA GLY A 77 -0.79 3.50 9.38
C GLY A 77 -0.67 4.76 10.23
N SER A 78 -1.78 5.37 10.55
CA SER A 78 -1.89 6.53 11.45
C SER A 78 -2.47 6.14 12.80
N ALA A 79 -2.23 6.96 13.83
CA ALA A 79 -2.80 6.74 15.15
C ALA A 79 -4.30 7.06 15.15
N GLY A 80 -5.07 6.26 15.87
CA GLY A 80 -6.50 6.49 16.07
C GLY A 80 -7.03 5.80 17.33
N LYS A 81 -8.34 5.91 17.53
CA LYS A 81 -9.06 5.22 18.60
C LYS A 81 -10.05 4.24 17.99
N SER A 82 -10.31 3.14 18.68
CA SER A 82 -11.36 2.20 18.30
C SER A 82 -12.73 2.75 18.70
N ASP A 83 -13.76 2.36 17.96
CA ASP A 83 -15.14 2.77 18.23
C ASP A 83 -15.67 2.19 19.56
N VAL A 84 -15.08 1.09 20.02
CA VAL A 84 -15.43 0.42 21.27
C VAL A 84 -14.24 0.44 22.22
N GLY A 85 -14.43 1.02 23.41
CA GLY A 85 -13.45 1.04 24.49
C GLY A 85 -12.27 1.99 24.29
N GLU A 86 -12.32 2.88 23.31
CA GLU A 86 -11.31 3.91 23.04
C GLU A 86 -9.84 3.43 23.04
N LYS A 87 -9.63 2.18 22.66
CA LYS A 87 -8.27 1.62 22.57
C LYS A 87 -7.50 2.28 21.45
N ASP A 88 -6.21 2.45 21.65
CA ASP A 88 -5.30 2.89 20.59
C ASP A 88 -5.28 1.88 19.45
N VAL A 89 -5.57 2.34 18.24
CA VAL A 89 -5.56 1.53 17.01
C VAL A 89 -4.69 2.16 15.93
N ILE A 90 -4.39 1.39 14.90
CA ILE A 90 -3.82 1.87 13.64
C ILE A 90 -4.96 2.06 12.65
N ARG A 91 -4.94 3.21 11.94
CA ARG A 91 -5.94 3.55 10.93
C ARG A 91 -5.28 3.69 9.55
N SER A 92 -6.00 3.29 8.52
CA SER A 92 -5.65 3.55 7.11
C SER A 92 -6.62 4.58 6.56
N ILE A 93 -6.27 5.85 6.64
CA ILE A 93 -7.14 6.99 6.27
C ILE A 93 -6.34 8.08 5.57
N ALA A 94 -6.98 8.80 4.63
CA ALA A 94 -6.35 9.90 3.93
C ALA A 94 -6.12 11.10 4.85
N GLY A 95 -5.05 11.85 4.58
CA GLY A 95 -4.76 13.11 5.25
C GLY A 95 -4.26 12.99 6.69
N ALA A 96 -4.19 11.78 7.26
CA ALA A 96 -3.66 11.58 8.59
C ALA A 96 -2.13 11.44 8.58
N THR A 97 -1.49 12.00 9.60
CA THR A 97 -0.04 11.84 9.78
C THR A 97 0.29 10.38 10.12
N PRO A 98 1.19 9.73 9.38
CA PRO A 98 1.63 8.38 9.71
C PRO A 98 2.20 8.31 11.13
N LEU A 99 1.91 7.22 11.83
CA LEU A 99 2.50 6.95 13.13
C LEU A 99 3.98 6.61 12.96
N THR A 100 4.83 7.43 13.57
CA THR A 100 6.29 7.25 13.62
C THR A 100 6.76 7.03 15.05
N GLU A 101 8.04 6.72 15.23
CA GLU A 101 8.67 6.56 16.55
C GLU A 101 8.00 5.52 17.44
N ALA A 102 7.38 4.51 16.83
CA ALA A 102 6.73 3.44 17.55
C ALA A 102 7.39 2.08 17.23
N THR A 103 7.45 1.21 18.25
CA THR A 103 8.01 -0.12 18.08
C THR A 103 7.09 -1.04 17.28
N ARG A 104 7.64 -2.10 16.69
CA ARG A 104 6.83 -3.16 16.05
C ARG A 104 5.80 -3.75 17.02
N ALA A 105 6.14 -3.88 18.30
CA ALA A 105 5.21 -4.37 19.33
C ALA A 105 4.02 -3.42 19.50
N THR A 106 4.26 -2.12 19.50
CA THR A 106 3.21 -1.09 19.56
C THR A 106 2.27 -1.20 18.35
N PHE A 107 2.81 -1.31 17.15
CA PHE A 107 2.02 -1.49 15.93
C PHE A 107 1.16 -2.76 16.00
N ARG A 108 1.73 -3.90 16.43
CA ARG A 108 0.98 -5.16 16.61
C ARG A 108 -0.16 -5.03 17.60
N THR A 109 0.09 -4.41 18.76
CA THR A 109 -0.94 -4.17 19.78
C THR A 109 -2.07 -3.32 19.22
N ARG A 110 -1.74 -2.22 18.55
CA ARG A 110 -2.73 -1.33 17.96
C ARG A 110 -3.53 -1.98 16.84
N SER A 111 -2.93 -2.85 16.02
CA SER A 111 -3.67 -3.64 15.03
C SER A 111 -4.64 -4.60 15.71
N ARG A 112 -4.18 -5.37 16.68
CA ARG A 112 -5.01 -6.33 17.42
C ARG A 112 -6.15 -5.70 18.23
N ASN A 113 -5.99 -4.45 18.65
CA ASN A 113 -7.05 -3.71 19.34
C ASN A 113 -8.28 -3.45 18.44
N LYS A 114 -8.15 -3.60 17.12
CA LYS A 114 -9.27 -3.54 16.17
C LYS A 114 -10.07 -4.85 16.09
N GLY A 115 -9.44 -5.96 16.43
CA GLY A 115 -10.06 -7.29 16.42
C GLY A 115 -9.04 -8.40 16.19
N ALA A 116 -9.45 -9.63 16.43
CA ALA A 116 -8.57 -10.81 16.36
C ALA A 116 -7.93 -11.03 14.97
N ASN A 117 -8.65 -10.66 13.91
CA ASN A 117 -8.19 -10.86 12.52
C ASN A 117 -7.39 -9.66 11.99
N TRP A 118 -7.10 -8.65 12.83
CA TRP A 118 -6.28 -7.52 12.45
C TRP A 118 -4.83 -7.75 12.85
N GLN A 119 -3.94 -7.65 11.89
CA GLN A 119 -2.49 -7.78 12.11
C GLN A 119 -1.72 -6.75 11.29
N LEU A 120 -0.42 -6.70 11.47
CA LEU A 120 0.45 -5.95 10.56
C LEU A 120 0.49 -6.66 9.21
N ASP A 121 0.75 -5.87 8.19
CA ASP A 121 1.13 -6.39 6.89
C ASP A 121 2.30 -7.37 7.05
N ASP A 122 2.21 -8.49 6.39
CA ASP A 122 3.18 -9.57 6.50
C ASP A 122 3.85 -9.88 5.14
N VAL A 123 4.78 -10.81 5.19
CA VAL A 123 5.54 -11.23 4.01
C VAL A 123 4.64 -11.82 2.91
N TRP A 124 3.51 -12.43 3.27
CA TRP A 124 2.63 -13.08 2.31
C TRP A 124 1.81 -12.06 1.50
N ASN A 125 1.35 -10.99 2.15
CA ASN A 125 0.72 -9.87 1.46
C ASN A 125 1.73 -9.17 0.52
N MET A 126 2.96 -8.95 0.97
CA MET A 126 4.02 -8.40 0.13
C MET A 126 4.36 -9.31 -1.03
N PHE A 127 4.42 -10.63 -0.80
CA PHE A 127 4.64 -11.62 -1.85
C PHE A 127 3.50 -11.63 -2.89
N LEU A 128 2.24 -11.52 -2.45
CA LEU A 128 1.09 -11.42 -3.34
C LEU A 128 1.19 -10.17 -4.23
N LEU A 129 1.47 -9.00 -3.63
CA LEU A 129 1.62 -7.76 -4.38
C LEU A 129 2.77 -7.81 -5.39
N ASP A 130 3.93 -8.34 -4.99
CA ASP A 130 5.08 -8.54 -5.88
C ASP A 130 4.75 -9.47 -7.05
N HIS A 131 4.07 -10.58 -6.76
CA HIS A 131 3.66 -11.55 -7.76
C HIS A 131 2.73 -10.92 -8.81
N LEU A 132 1.71 -10.20 -8.36
CA LEU A 132 0.77 -9.50 -9.24
C LEU A 132 1.43 -8.36 -10.00
N PHE A 133 2.34 -7.62 -9.34
CA PHE A 133 3.08 -6.55 -9.98
C PHE A 133 3.91 -7.06 -11.16
N ILE A 134 4.64 -8.16 -10.98
CA ILE A 134 5.46 -8.73 -12.05
C ILE A 134 4.59 -9.26 -13.20
N ILE A 135 3.44 -9.89 -12.91
CA ILE A 135 2.50 -10.31 -13.95
C ILE A 135 1.98 -9.10 -14.74
N MET A 136 1.61 -8.03 -14.04
CA MET A 136 1.02 -6.84 -14.67
C MET A 136 2.03 -6.05 -15.51
N PHE A 137 3.26 -5.94 -15.06
CA PHE A 137 4.24 -5.01 -15.64
C PHE A 137 5.43 -5.71 -16.31
N ALA A 138 5.52 -7.03 -16.25
CA ALA A 138 6.64 -7.82 -16.78
C ALA A 138 8.02 -7.32 -16.32
N GLY A 139 8.14 -6.91 -15.05
CA GLY A 139 9.38 -6.36 -14.52
C GLY A 139 9.41 -6.30 -13.01
N THR A 140 10.63 -6.30 -12.45
CA THR A 140 10.87 -6.31 -11.01
C THR A 140 11.21 -4.93 -10.43
N GLN A 141 11.44 -3.94 -11.30
CA GLN A 141 11.90 -2.60 -10.89
C GLN A 141 10.71 -1.63 -10.76
N ALA A 142 10.01 -1.68 -9.63
CA ALA A 142 8.84 -0.84 -9.37
C ALA A 142 9.14 0.67 -9.56
N GLN A 143 10.29 1.14 -9.12
CA GLN A 143 10.70 2.54 -9.28
C GLN A 143 10.89 2.94 -10.75
N ARG A 144 11.36 2.03 -11.59
CA ARG A 144 11.49 2.29 -13.03
C ARG A 144 10.14 2.32 -13.73
N ILE A 145 9.21 1.47 -13.30
CA ILE A 145 7.90 1.27 -13.92
C ILE A 145 6.91 2.33 -13.43
N LEU A 146 6.81 2.51 -12.11
CA LEU A 146 5.86 3.43 -11.46
C LEU A 146 6.47 4.79 -11.15
N GLY A 147 7.79 4.95 -11.34
CA GLY A 147 8.54 6.13 -10.94
C GLY A 147 9.03 6.05 -9.49
N ALA A 148 10.10 6.79 -9.23
CA ALA A 148 10.76 6.79 -7.92
C ALA A 148 9.94 7.52 -6.83
N GLY A 149 8.90 8.23 -7.19
CA GLY A 149 8.16 9.09 -6.26
C GLY A 149 8.95 10.34 -5.84
N ARG A 150 8.34 11.17 -5.03
CA ARG A 150 8.94 12.36 -4.42
C ARG A 150 8.74 12.34 -2.91
N THR A 151 9.15 11.23 -2.29
CA THR A 151 8.98 10.98 -0.86
C THR A 151 10.27 11.08 -0.06
N GLY A 152 11.43 11.12 -0.74
CA GLY A 152 12.74 11.15 -0.12
C GLY A 152 13.22 12.57 0.19
N PHE A 153 13.66 12.78 1.39
CA PHE A 153 14.20 14.04 1.89
C PHE A 153 15.49 14.49 1.22
N ARG A 154 16.25 13.54 0.67
CA ARG A 154 17.63 13.79 0.25
C ARG A 154 17.78 14.28 -1.18
N GLU A 155 16.72 14.16 -1.96
CA GLU A 155 16.81 14.43 -3.39
C GLU A 155 16.50 15.88 -3.76
N ASN A 156 16.91 16.89 -3.11
CA ASN A 156 16.84 18.29 -3.51
C ASN A 156 16.30 19.27 -2.46
N GLY A 157 16.43 18.99 -1.20
CA GLY A 157 16.02 19.94 -0.16
C GLY A 157 14.52 20.23 -0.11
N GLY A 158 13.71 19.32 -0.68
CA GLY A 158 12.28 19.46 -0.85
C GLY A 158 11.90 20.47 -1.94
N ASP A 159 10.96 20.12 -2.80
CA ASP A 159 10.35 21.07 -3.74
C ASP A 159 9.45 22.01 -2.94
N LYS A 160 9.88 23.25 -2.74
CA LYS A 160 9.14 24.22 -1.93
C LYS A 160 7.91 24.70 -2.66
N ALA A 161 6.76 24.66 -1.97
CA ALA A 161 5.57 25.33 -2.46
C ALA A 161 5.80 26.85 -2.59
N LEU A 162 5.36 27.43 -3.68
CA LEU A 162 5.34 28.88 -3.85
C LEU A 162 4.30 29.49 -2.91
N LYS A 163 4.58 30.69 -2.39
CA LYS A 163 3.65 31.39 -1.48
C LYS A 163 2.30 31.73 -2.10
N THR A 164 2.26 31.83 -3.44
CA THR A 164 1.03 32.22 -4.16
C THR A 164 0.21 30.98 -4.48
N LYS A 165 -0.93 30.85 -3.81
CA LYS A 165 -1.93 29.82 -4.08
C LYS A 165 -2.82 30.28 -5.23
N LYS A 166 -2.87 29.53 -6.33
CA LYS A 166 -3.69 29.88 -7.51
C LYS A 166 -5.10 29.29 -7.47
N ALA A 167 -5.29 28.15 -6.82
CA ALA A 167 -6.60 27.49 -6.72
C ALA A 167 -6.73 26.71 -5.40
N ALA A 168 -7.97 26.36 -5.04
CA ALA A 168 -8.22 25.43 -3.94
C ALA A 168 -7.70 24.02 -4.30
N ASN A 169 -7.30 23.26 -3.30
CA ASN A 169 -6.84 21.89 -3.45
C ASN A 169 -5.65 21.69 -4.42
N CYS A 170 -4.81 22.70 -4.59
CA CYS A 170 -3.59 22.60 -5.37
C CYS A 170 -2.38 23.13 -4.58
N ILE A 171 -1.22 22.58 -4.91
CA ILE A 171 0.08 23.08 -4.46
C ILE A 171 0.77 23.65 -5.70
N THR A 172 1.16 24.92 -5.63
CA THR A 172 1.90 25.55 -6.69
C THR A 172 3.40 25.43 -6.41
N ILE A 173 4.14 24.88 -7.34
CA ILE A 173 5.60 24.75 -7.30
C ILE A 173 6.23 25.42 -8.52
N ALA A 174 7.54 25.58 -8.53
CA ALA A 174 8.26 26.15 -9.68
C ALA A 174 8.07 25.26 -10.93
N SER A 175 7.99 25.89 -12.11
CA SER A 175 7.64 25.19 -13.36
C SER A 175 8.68 24.16 -13.78
N ASP A 176 9.97 24.42 -13.54
CA ASP A 176 11.06 23.48 -13.78
C ASP A 176 10.95 22.23 -12.89
N ARG A 177 10.38 22.38 -11.69
CA ARG A 177 10.08 21.27 -10.77
C ARG A 177 8.80 20.57 -11.14
N ALA A 178 7.76 21.30 -11.53
CA ALA A 178 6.50 20.72 -11.97
C ALA A 178 6.66 19.73 -13.14
N ALA A 179 7.57 20.01 -14.04
CA ALA A 179 7.90 19.14 -15.18
C ALA A 179 8.49 17.75 -14.78
N GLN A 180 8.92 17.61 -13.53
CA GLN A 180 9.48 16.36 -13.01
C GLN A 180 8.43 15.46 -12.33
N PHE A 181 7.19 15.92 -12.24
CA PHE A 181 6.08 15.16 -11.68
C PHE A 181 5.21 14.57 -12.79
N PHE A 182 4.61 13.43 -12.52
CA PHE A 182 3.64 12.81 -13.41
C PHE A 182 2.38 12.39 -12.65
N VAL A 183 1.29 12.24 -13.37
CA VAL A 183 0.00 11.86 -12.78
C VAL A 183 0.09 10.46 -12.16
N GLY A 184 -0.36 10.33 -10.90
CA GLY A 184 -0.28 9.08 -10.15
C GLY A 184 1.01 8.89 -9.33
N GLN A 185 1.98 9.80 -9.46
CA GLN A 185 3.21 9.75 -8.66
C GLN A 185 2.90 9.99 -7.17
N GLN A 186 3.48 9.19 -6.30
CA GLN A 186 3.42 9.41 -4.86
C GLN A 186 4.27 10.63 -4.47
N ILE A 187 3.70 11.48 -3.63
CA ILE A 187 4.39 12.65 -3.07
C ILE A 187 4.20 12.69 -1.55
N ALA A 188 5.21 13.21 -0.85
CA ALA A 188 5.09 13.59 0.55
C ALA A 188 4.98 15.10 0.67
N ILE A 189 4.04 15.58 1.47
CA ILE A 189 3.83 17.00 1.73
C ILE A 189 4.06 17.25 3.22
N GLY A 190 4.94 18.17 3.54
CA GLY A 190 5.27 18.52 4.92
C GLY A 190 5.41 20.02 5.12
N THR A 191 5.29 20.47 6.35
CA THR A 191 5.41 21.88 6.74
C THR A 191 6.80 22.27 7.24
N ALA A 192 7.65 21.30 7.55
CA ALA A 192 9.00 21.53 8.06
C ALA A 192 10.01 20.59 7.40
N LEU A 193 11.21 21.08 7.17
CA LEU A 193 12.37 20.25 6.88
C LEU A 193 12.75 19.49 8.14
N TRP A 194 12.91 18.20 8.06
CA TRP A 194 13.52 17.43 9.14
C TRP A 194 14.97 17.85 9.28
N ASN A 195 15.29 18.52 10.35
CA ASN A 195 16.67 18.69 10.77
C ASN A 195 17.11 17.41 11.47
N HIS A 196 17.84 16.58 10.80
CA HIS A 196 18.66 15.58 11.47
C HIS A 196 19.91 16.31 11.99
N SER A 197 19.86 16.73 13.24
CA SER A 197 21.06 17.03 14.05
C SER A 197 21.66 15.73 14.55
#